data_ce484a2b1f9e05ebc1bc471c7511c81a
#
_entry.id   ce484a2b1f9e05ebc1bc471c7511c81a
#
_cell.length_a   1.000
_cell.length_b   1.000
_cell.length_c   1.000
_cell.angle_alpha   90.00
_cell.angle_beta   90.00
_cell.angle_gamma   90.00
#
_symmetry.space_group_name_H-M   'P 1'
#
loop_
_entity.id
_entity.type
_entity.pdbx_description
1 polymer ?
#
loop_
_entity_poly.entity_id
_entity_poly.type
_entity_poly.pdbx_seq_one_letter_code
_entity_poly.pdbx_strand_id
1 'polypeptide(L)'
;MATGPSEVKTDDWSSFELEAAVVAYLEMLRQELNGAKYVKAHFNKALRENELSLRSPGSVEMRMQNISAVMMELRLPFIPGYLPKGQVGSRVKPVLIAAIERHSGNMPWAATVDPRTLDERVAVMLSQPLVDAPPGNSTPKQSISQVTVFERSPAVKAWVLKHAGPYCEGCHSVAPFEVQPGVPYLEVHHVVPLAAGGEDTVENSVALCPNCHRRCHYSHARSEFIRELYYKVPRLLPRPAEDDQINAFI
;
A
#
# COMPACT_ATOMS: atom_id res chain seq x y z
N MET A 1 27.98 48.11 -32.57
CA MET A 1 26.66 48.04 -31.99
C MET A 1 26.67 46.87 -30.98
N ALA A 2 26.75 47.21 -29.71
CA ALA A 2 26.77 46.22 -28.63
C ALA A 2 25.32 45.80 -28.31
N THR A 3 25.01 44.54 -28.50
CA THR A 3 23.76 43.96 -28.01
C THR A 3 23.85 43.81 -26.49
N GLY A 4 23.10 44.63 -25.78
CA GLY A 4 22.97 44.54 -24.32
C GLY A 4 22.45 43.17 -23.86
N PRO A 5 22.72 42.77 -22.62
CA PRO A 5 22.21 41.51 -22.07
C PRO A 5 20.69 41.58 -22.07
N SER A 6 20.06 40.52 -22.62
CA SER A 6 18.62 40.31 -22.56
C SER A 6 18.18 40.30 -21.10
N GLU A 7 17.34 41.24 -20.68
CA GLU A 7 16.66 41.20 -19.38
C GLU A 7 15.94 39.85 -19.24
N VAL A 8 16.42 39.04 -18.33
CA VAL A 8 15.72 37.83 -17.90
C VAL A 8 14.42 38.30 -17.26
N LYS A 9 13.30 38.08 -17.93
CA LYS A 9 11.98 38.35 -17.37
C LYS A 9 11.86 37.59 -16.06
N THR A 10 11.72 38.29 -14.96
CA THR A 10 11.55 37.75 -13.60
C THR A 10 10.29 36.85 -13.42
N ASP A 11 9.50 36.68 -14.48
CA ASP A 11 8.26 35.90 -14.48
C ASP A 11 8.45 34.40 -14.77
N ASP A 12 9.57 33.98 -15.37
CA ASP A 12 9.79 32.59 -15.71
C ASP A 12 10.35 31.83 -14.49
N TRP A 13 9.60 30.80 -14.05
CA TRP A 13 10.05 29.89 -13.01
C TRP A 13 11.11 28.93 -13.55
N SER A 14 12.25 28.84 -12.87
CA SER A 14 13.29 27.86 -13.19
C SER A 14 12.84 26.45 -12.84
N SER A 15 13.47 25.43 -13.45
CA SER A 15 13.19 24.02 -13.10
C SER A 15 13.49 23.72 -11.63
N PHE A 16 14.51 24.36 -11.05
CA PHE A 16 14.84 24.22 -9.64
C PHE A 16 13.71 24.77 -8.73
N GLU A 17 13.19 25.95 -9.03
CA GLU A 17 12.08 26.56 -8.28
C GLU A 17 10.79 25.72 -8.38
N LEU A 18 10.50 25.17 -9.58
CA LEU A 18 9.36 24.31 -9.81
C LEU A 18 9.50 23.01 -9.03
N GLU A 19 10.69 22.42 -8.99
CA GLU A 19 10.98 21.21 -8.25
C GLU A 19 10.83 21.41 -6.74
N ALA A 20 11.39 22.51 -6.20
CA ALA A 20 11.22 22.88 -4.79
C ALA A 20 9.75 23.07 -4.40
N ALA A 21 8.96 23.72 -5.25
CA ALA A 21 7.53 23.87 -5.04
C ALA A 21 6.80 22.52 -5.02
N VAL A 22 7.15 21.59 -5.92
CA VAL A 22 6.57 20.23 -5.95
C VAL A 22 6.93 19.44 -4.70
N VAL A 23 8.19 19.47 -4.26
CA VAL A 23 8.64 18.78 -3.04
C VAL A 23 7.85 19.26 -1.82
N ALA A 24 7.73 20.57 -1.63
CA ALA A 24 6.96 21.14 -0.54
C ALA A 24 5.45 20.81 -0.65
N TYR A 25 4.90 20.80 -1.86
CA TYR A 25 3.52 20.42 -2.10
C TYR A 25 3.26 18.96 -1.73
N LEU A 26 4.12 18.03 -2.19
CA LEU A 26 3.97 16.60 -1.89
C LEU A 26 4.13 16.32 -0.39
N GLU A 27 5.01 17.03 0.31
CA GLU A 27 5.13 16.90 1.77
C GLU A 27 3.85 17.34 2.50
N MET A 28 3.26 18.49 2.10
CA MET A 28 1.96 18.91 2.63
C MET A 28 0.86 17.90 2.33
N LEU A 29 0.82 17.38 1.09
CA LEU A 29 -0.17 16.39 0.68
C LEU A 29 0.00 15.07 1.47
N ARG A 30 1.23 14.63 1.72
CA ARG A 30 1.51 13.46 2.56
C ARG A 30 0.96 13.62 3.98
N GLN A 31 1.12 14.81 4.57
CA GLN A 31 0.57 15.12 5.88
C GLN A 31 -0.97 15.12 5.85
N GLU A 32 -1.58 15.74 4.83
CA GLU A 32 -3.04 15.74 4.61
C GLU A 32 -3.60 14.31 4.55
N LEU A 33 -3.01 13.45 3.71
CA LEU A 33 -3.44 12.07 3.51
C LEU A 33 -3.31 11.20 4.77
N ASN A 34 -2.34 11.52 5.64
CA ASN A 34 -2.15 10.86 6.93
C ASN A 34 -2.96 11.49 8.08
N GLY A 35 -3.81 12.48 7.79
CA GLY A 35 -4.61 13.19 8.80
C GLY A 35 -3.78 14.07 9.74
N ALA A 36 -2.53 14.35 9.41
CA ALA A 36 -1.65 15.20 10.19
C ALA A 36 -1.96 16.68 9.93
N LYS A 37 -1.88 17.51 10.98
CA LYS A 37 -2.09 18.95 10.84
C LYS A 37 -0.83 19.63 10.31
N TYR A 38 -0.99 20.54 9.36
CA TYR A 38 0.08 21.39 8.84
C TYR A 38 -0.44 22.81 8.58
N VAL A 39 0.49 23.76 8.41
CA VAL A 39 0.17 25.17 8.16
C VAL A 39 0.77 25.59 6.82
N LYS A 40 -0.04 25.76 5.79
CA LYS A 40 0.38 26.16 4.43
C LYS A 40 1.26 27.40 4.41
N ALA A 41 0.97 28.40 5.27
CA ALA A 41 1.75 29.62 5.36
C ALA A 41 3.20 29.38 5.81
N HIS A 42 3.46 28.36 6.64
CA HIS A 42 4.82 28.00 7.04
C HIS A 42 5.62 27.46 5.85
N PHE A 43 5.03 26.57 5.04
CA PHE A 43 5.66 26.05 3.81
C PHE A 43 5.93 27.18 2.80
N ASN A 44 4.95 28.08 2.58
CA ASN A 44 5.12 29.23 1.70
C ASN A 44 6.25 30.13 2.18
N LYS A 45 6.31 30.40 3.50
CA LYS A 45 7.37 31.21 4.09
C LYS A 45 8.73 30.54 3.95
N ALA A 46 8.86 29.27 4.31
CA ALA A 46 10.10 28.50 4.22
C ALA A 46 10.65 28.46 2.80
N LEU A 47 9.81 28.22 1.79
CA LEU A 47 10.22 28.28 0.38
C LEU A 47 10.77 29.64 -0.01
N ARG A 48 10.15 30.75 0.43
CA ARG A 48 10.57 32.10 0.12
C ARG A 48 11.81 32.56 0.90
N GLU A 49 12.11 31.96 2.01
CA GLU A 49 13.34 32.18 2.76
C GLU A 49 14.52 31.42 2.16
N ASN A 50 14.27 30.43 1.28
CA ASN A 50 15.27 29.57 0.66
C ASN A 50 15.17 29.59 -0.87
N GLU A 51 14.59 28.55 -1.47
CA GLU A 51 14.64 28.26 -2.90
C GLU A 51 13.87 29.27 -3.76
N LEU A 52 12.85 29.93 -3.20
CA LEU A 52 11.94 30.85 -3.90
C LEU A 52 12.08 32.29 -3.40
N SER A 53 13.29 32.70 -3.04
CA SER A 53 13.56 34.03 -2.41
C SER A 53 13.14 35.23 -3.26
N LEU A 54 13.07 35.09 -4.57
CA LEU A 54 12.60 36.12 -5.50
C LEU A 54 11.09 36.09 -5.77
N ARG A 55 10.34 35.18 -5.14
CA ARG A 55 8.92 35.00 -5.42
C ARG A 55 8.05 35.65 -4.34
N SER A 56 6.93 36.27 -4.78
CA SER A 56 5.93 36.78 -3.85
C SER A 56 5.11 35.68 -3.22
N PRO A 57 4.48 35.88 -2.05
CA PRO A 57 3.57 34.91 -1.44
C PRO A 57 2.45 34.45 -2.37
N GLY A 58 1.86 35.35 -3.12
CA GLY A 58 0.79 35.08 -4.09
C GLY A 58 1.28 34.27 -5.30
N SER A 59 2.53 34.49 -5.75
CA SER A 59 3.11 33.70 -6.84
C SER A 59 3.33 32.24 -6.42
N VAL A 60 3.78 32.02 -5.19
CA VAL A 60 3.91 30.66 -4.62
C VAL A 60 2.54 30.00 -4.47
N GLU A 61 1.54 30.72 -3.93
CA GLU A 61 0.17 30.22 -3.78
C GLU A 61 -0.42 29.81 -5.14
N MET A 62 -0.26 30.64 -6.17
CA MET A 62 -0.72 30.32 -7.53
C MET A 62 -0.02 29.05 -8.07
N ARG A 63 1.28 28.88 -7.78
CA ARG A 63 2.01 27.70 -8.22
C ARG A 63 1.50 26.43 -7.53
N MET A 64 1.16 26.48 -6.24
CA MET A 64 0.53 25.37 -5.53
C MET A 64 -0.82 24.99 -6.17
N GLN A 65 -1.63 25.98 -6.57
CA GLN A 65 -2.90 25.73 -7.30
C GLN A 65 -2.66 25.12 -8.69
N ASN A 66 -1.58 25.50 -9.38
CA ASN A 66 -1.19 24.88 -10.65
C ASN A 66 -0.73 23.42 -10.45
N ILE A 67 0.00 23.12 -9.36
CA ILE A 67 0.37 21.73 -9.03
C ILE A 67 -0.90 20.92 -8.77
N SER A 68 -1.88 21.44 -8.02
CA SER A 68 -3.19 20.77 -7.85
C SER A 68 -3.87 20.47 -9.18
N ALA A 69 -3.81 21.40 -10.15
CA ALA A 69 -4.39 21.15 -11.47
C ALA A 69 -3.69 20.03 -12.23
N VAL A 70 -2.36 19.96 -12.15
CA VAL A 70 -1.58 18.87 -12.75
C VAL A 70 -1.88 17.53 -12.05
N MET A 71 -1.95 17.51 -10.72
CA MET A 71 -2.32 16.33 -9.94
C MET A 71 -3.71 15.80 -10.34
N MET A 72 -4.70 16.69 -10.48
CA MET A 72 -6.04 16.34 -10.93
C MET A 72 -6.04 15.75 -12.35
N GLU A 73 -5.28 16.32 -13.29
CA GLU A 73 -5.15 15.76 -14.63
C GLU A 73 -4.49 14.37 -14.65
N LEU A 74 -3.54 14.14 -13.73
CA LEU A 74 -2.89 12.84 -13.52
C LEU A 74 -3.79 11.85 -12.75
N ARG A 75 -5.00 12.26 -12.35
CA ARG A 75 -5.93 11.49 -11.51
C ARG A 75 -5.33 11.07 -10.17
N LEU A 76 -4.50 11.95 -9.62
CA LEU A 76 -3.86 11.78 -8.32
C LEU A 76 -4.57 12.66 -7.28
N PRO A 77 -4.53 12.28 -5.99
CA PRO A 77 -5.00 13.13 -4.90
C PRO A 77 -4.31 14.50 -4.92
N PHE A 78 -5.03 15.54 -4.58
CA PHE A 78 -4.48 16.90 -4.43
C PHE A 78 -4.97 17.56 -3.13
N ILE A 79 -4.30 18.63 -2.72
CA ILE A 79 -4.63 19.34 -1.48
C ILE A 79 -5.93 20.15 -1.67
N PRO A 80 -7.05 19.83 -0.96
CA PRO A 80 -8.34 20.52 -1.14
C PRO A 80 -8.25 22.03 -0.92
N GLY A 81 -7.32 22.46 -0.06
CA GLY A 81 -7.10 23.88 0.23
C GLY A 81 -6.32 24.64 -0.86
N TYR A 82 -5.87 23.99 -1.95
CA TYR A 82 -5.31 24.61 -3.14
C TYR A 82 -6.18 24.26 -4.34
N LEU A 83 -7.23 25.05 -4.58
CA LEU A 83 -8.16 24.81 -5.68
C LEU A 83 -7.41 24.77 -7.03
N PRO A 84 -7.61 23.73 -7.86
CA PRO A 84 -6.92 23.56 -9.13
C PRO A 84 -7.10 24.76 -10.07
N LYS A 85 -6.00 25.32 -10.56
CA LYS A 85 -5.96 26.37 -11.58
C LYS A 85 -5.27 25.87 -12.85
N GLY A 86 -6.06 25.62 -13.91
CA GLY A 86 -5.63 24.95 -15.14
C GLY A 86 -4.71 25.76 -16.06
N GLN A 87 -4.47 27.06 -15.83
CA GLN A 87 -3.55 27.87 -16.64
C GLN A 87 -2.10 27.64 -16.20
N VAL A 88 -1.57 26.45 -16.44
CA VAL A 88 -0.23 26.04 -15.95
C VAL A 88 0.90 26.54 -16.86
N GLY A 89 0.62 26.85 -18.12
CA GLY A 89 1.64 27.16 -19.12
C GLY A 89 2.30 25.92 -19.72
N SER A 90 2.42 25.93 -21.06
CA SER A 90 2.91 24.75 -21.82
C SER A 90 4.34 24.33 -21.50
N ARG A 91 5.21 25.26 -21.08
CA ARG A 91 6.61 24.97 -20.69
C ARG A 91 6.73 24.49 -19.25
N VAL A 92 5.85 24.94 -18.37
CA VAL A 92 5.88 24.62 -16.93
C VAL A 92 5.29 23.25 -16.64
N LYS A 93 4.18 22.89 -17.31
CA LYS A 93 3.47 21.64 -17.06
C LYS A 93 4.33 20.38 -17.18
N PRO A 94 5.14 20.18 -18.25
CA PRO A 94 6.00 18.99 -18.33
C PRO A 94 7.02 18.92 -17.20
N VAL A 95 7.54 20.07 -16.74
CA VAL A 95 8.50 20.12 -15.63
C VAL A 95 7.85 19.72 -14.31
N LEU A 96 6.61 20.19 -14.07
CA LEU A 96 5.85 19.79 -12.88
C LEU A 96 5.54 18.29 -12.90
N ILE A 97 5.12 17.73 -14.03
CA ILE A 97 4.85 16.29 -14.18
C ILE A 97 6.11 15.48 -13.84
N ALA A 98 7.25 15.82 -14.46
CA ALA A 98 8.52 15.12 -14.22
C ALA A 98 8.97 15.23 -12.75
N ALA A 99 8.77 16.37 -12.10
CA ALA A 99 9.09 16.56 -10.69
C ALA A 99 8.15 15.74 -9.78
N ILE A 100 6.84 15.74 -10.07
CA ILE A 100 5.86 14.89 -9.34
C ILE A 100 6.26 13.43 -9.44
N GLU A 101 6.53 12.91 -10.64
CA GLU A 101 6.95 11.52 -10.84
C GLU A 101 8.22 11.16 -10.06
N ARG A 102 9.23 12.04 -10.10
CA ARG A 102 10.52 11.84 -9.41
C ARG A 102 10.37 11.78 -7.90
N HIS A 103 9.54 12.62 -7.31
CA HIS A 103 9.39 12.76 -5.86
C HIS A 103 8.20 12.00 -5.26
N SER A 104 7.43 11.28 -6.08
CA SER A 104 6.26 10.49 -5.60
C SER A 104 6.60 9.11 -5.03
N GLY A 105 7.87 8.70 -4.98
CA GLY A 105 8.26 7.34 -4.57
C GLY A 105 7.72 6.88 -3.21
N ASN A 106 7.51 7.80 -2.28
CA ASN A 106 6.97 7.55 -0.94
C ASN A 106 5.48 7.90 -0.80
N MET A 107 4.82 8.26 -1.89
CA MET A 107 3.40 8.63 -1.86
C MET A 107 2.48 7.39 -1.92
N PRO A 108 1.23 7.47 -1.40
CA PRO A 108 0.32 6.31 -1.38
C PRO A 108 -0.01 5.71 -2.74
N TRP A 109 0.07 6.47 -3.82
CA TRP A 109 -0.19 5.99 -5.18
C TRP A 109 1.05 5.41 -5.89
N ALA A 110 2.24 5.49 -5.28
CA ALA A 110 3.45 4.97 -5.91
C ALA A 110 3.43 3.44 -5.96
N ALA A 111 3.83 2.87 -7.10
CA ALA A 111 3.94 1.43 -7.24
C ALA A 111 5.02 0.86 -6.32
N THR A 112 4.79 -0.32 -5.79
CA THR A 112 5.73 -1.05 -4.93
C THR A 112 5.68 -2.54 -5.25
N VAL A 113 6.79 -3.23 -4.99
CA VAL A 113 6.88 -4.70 -5.06
C VAL A 113 6.71 -5.34 -3.68
N ASP A 114 6.76 -4.56 -2.61
CA ASP A 114 6.58 -5.03 -1.24
C ASP A 114 5.09 -5.12 -0.89
N PRO A 115 4.56 -6.33 -0.56
CA PRO A 115 3.13 -6.52 -0.28
C PRO A 115 2.64 -5.70 0.93
N ARG A 116 3.44 -5.58 1.99
CA ARG A 116 3.05 -4.83 3.18
C ARG A 116 2.90 -3.35 2.87
N THR A 117 3.89 -2.77 2.19
CA THR A 117 3.82 -1.37 1.73
C THR A 117 2.64 -1.16 0.78
N LEU A 118 2.31 -2.15 -0.07
CA LEU A 118 1.13 -2.08 -0.95
C LEU A 118 -0.16 -1.98 -0.13
N ASP A 119 -0.34 -2.85 0.86
CA ASP A 119 -1.53 -2.87 1.71
C ASP A 119 -1.68 -1.57 2.52
N GLU A 120 -0.58 -1.04 3.08
CA GLU A 120 -0.55 0.25 3.78
C GLU A 120 -0.97 1.40 2.86
N ARG A 121 -0.43 1.45 1.64
CA ARG A 121 -0.79 2.47 0.63
C ARG A 121 -2.24 2.36 0.18
N VAL A 122 -2.73 1.13 -0.03
CA VAL A 122 -4.13 0.88 -0.37
C VAL A 122 -5.05 1.37 0.76
N ALA A 123 -4.72 1.10 2.03
CA ALA A 123 -5.51 1.57 3.16
C ALA A 123 -5.64 3.12 3.18
N VAL A 124 -4.53 3.84 2.92
CA VAL A 124 -4.56 5.30 2.80
C VAL A 124 -5.42 5.75 1.62
N MET A 125 -5.28 5.10 0.45
CA MET A 125 -6.07 5.45 -0.74
C MET A 125 -7.57 5.18 -0.56
N LEU A 126 -7.94 4.10 0.14
CA LEU A 126 -9.33 3.76 0.44
C LEU A 126 -10.02 4.79 1.36
N SER A 127 -9.25 5.53 2.16
CA SER A 127 -9.78 6.61 3.00
C SER A 127 -10.08 7.90 2.22
N GLN A 128 -9.66 7.99 0.95
CA GLN A 128 -9.84 9.16 0.08
C GLN A 128 -10.99 8.96 -0.90
N PRO A 129 -11.69 10.02 -1.30
CA PRO A 129 -12.66 9.94 -2.41
C PRO A 129 -11.96 9.54 -3.70
N LEU A 130 -12.31 8.40 -4.27
CA LEU A 130 -11.88 8.01 -5.61
C LEU A 130 -12.88 8.54 -6.63
N VAL A 131 -12.45 9.51 -7.44
CA VAL A 131 -13.33 10.17 -8.40
C VAL A 131 -13.34 9.43 -9.74
N ASP A 132 -12.18 8.99 -10.21
CA ASP A 132 -11.99 8.32 -11.50
C ASP A 132 -11.09 7.08 -11.41
N ALA A 133 -11.23 6.17 -12.38
CA ALA A 133 -10.33 5.03 -12.50
C ALA A 133 -8.90 5.50 -12.83
N PRO A 134 -7.87 5.06 -12.08
CA PRO A 134 -6.49 5.43 -12.38
C PRO A 134 -6.02 4.79 -13.70
N PRO A 135 -5.05 5.39 -14.40
CA PRO A 135 -4.55 4.87 -15.68
C PRO A 135 -3.85 3.51 -15.58
N GLY A 136 -3.46 3.10 -14.35
CA GLY A 136 -2.70 1.88 -14.14
C GLY A 136 -1.25 1.97 -14.62
N ASN A 137 -0.57 0.81 -14.70
CA ASN A 137 0.80 0.69 -15.19
C ASN A 137 0.87 -0.41 -16.26
N SER A 138 1.07 -0.03 -17.50
CA SER A 138 1.17 -0.96 -18.64
C SER A 138 2.49 -1.74 -18.69
N THR A 139 3.52 -1.26 -17.98
CA THR A 139 4.86 -1.86 -17.95
C THR A 139 5.37 -2.00 -16.51
N PRO A 140 4.75 -2.89 -15.68
CA PRO A 140 5.16 -3.04 -14.29
C PRO A 140 6.59 -3.57 -14.19
N LYS A 141 7.38 -2.99 -13.31
CA LYS A 141 8.75 -3.43 -13.04
C LYS A 141 8.72 -4.77 -12.30
N GLN A 142 9.60 -5.67 -12.70
CA GLN A 142 9.82 -6.94 -12.00
C GLN A 142 10.88 -6.76 -10.91
N SER A 143 10.70 -7.50 -9.81
CA SER A 143 11.69 -7.65 -8.75
C SER A 143 11.83 -9.12 -8.40
N ILE A 144 13.06 -9.55 -8.11
CA ILE A 144 13.36 -10.89 -7.61
C ILE A 144 13.54 -10.77 -6.10
N SER A 145 12.79 -11.57 -5.34
CA SER A 145 12.94 -11.68 -3.89
C SER A 145 13.37 -13.09 -3.51
N GLN A 146 14.22 -13.21 -2.50
CA GLN A 146 14.54 -14.49 -1.88
C GLN A 146 13.57 -14.71 -0.72
N VAL A 147 12.94 -15.89 -0.70
CA VAL A 147 12.04 -16.30 0.38
C VAL A 147 12.56 -17.57 1.02
N THR A 148 12.43 -17.69 2.34
CA THR A 148 12.70 -18.94 3.05
C THR A 148 11.51 -19.88 2.84
N VAL A 149 11.76 -21.06 2.32
CA VAL A 149 10.76 -22.14 2.18
C VAL A 149 11.09 -23.24 3.17
N PHE A 150 10.05 -23.79 3.79
CA PHE A 150 10.16 -24.91 4.71
C PHE A 150 9.81 -26.21 3.97
N GLU A 151 10.58 -27.26 4.21
CA GLU A 151 10.24 -28.61 3.78
C GLU A 151 8.94 -29.04 4.46
N ARG A 152 8.08 -29.74 3.72
CA ARG A 152 6.78 -30.23 4.22
C ARG A 152 6.60 -31.69 3.89
N SER A 153 6.06 -32.45 4.83
CA SER A 153 5.77 -33.87 4.68
C SER A 153 4.53 -34.11 3.80
N PRO A 154 4.66 -34.80 2.64
CA PRO A 154 3.51 -35.21 1.86
C PRO A 154 2.55 -36.10 2.62
N ALA A 155 3.06 -36.93 3.57
CA ALA A 155 2.27 -37.83 4.38
C ALA A 155 1.37 -37.04 5.36
N VAL A 156 1.88 -36.03 6.03
CA VAL A 156 1.09 -35.13 6.90
C VAL A 156 -0.01 -34.45 6.09
N LYS A 157 0.35 -33.84 4.97
CA LYS A 157 -0.62 -33.18 4.09
C LYS A 157 -1.72 -34.13 3.61
N ALA A 158 -1.34 -35.31 3.12
CA ALA A 158 -2.30 -36.30 2.61
C ALA A 158 -3.23 -36.80 3.73
N TRP A 159 -2.69 -37.05 4.93
CA TRP A 159 -3.48 -37.51 6.06
C TRP A 159 -4.52 -36.44 6.48
N VAL A 160 -4.11 -35.19 6.62
CA VAL A 160 -4.99 -34.07 7.01
C VAL A 160 -6.12 -33.88 6.00
N LEU A 161 -5.81 -33.85 4.71
CA LEU A 161 -6.81 -33.75 3.65
C LEU A 161 -7.78 -34.93 3.63
N LYS A 162 -7.27 -36.15 3.78
CA LYS A 162 -8.09 -37.36 3.81
C LYS A 162 -9.01 -37.43 5.03
N HIS A 163 -8.51 -36.95 6.18
CA HIS A 163 -9.28 -36.92 7.43
C HIS A 163 -10.42 -35.90 7.38
N ALA A 164 -10.18 -34.73 6.80
CA ALA A 164 -11.17 -33.67 6.59
C ALA A 164 -12.23 -34.08 5.54
N GLY A 165 -11.87 -34.96 4.61
CA GLY A 165 -12.73 -35.32 3.48
C GLY A 165 -13.07 -34.09 2.62
N PRO A 166 -14.33 -33.91 2.20
CA PRO A 166 -14.74 -32.78 1.38
C PRO A 166 -15.03 -31.49 2.20
N TYR A 167 -14.86 -31.49 3.52
CA TYR A 167 -15.32 -30.44 4.41
C TYR A 167 -14.16 -29.59 4.97
N CYS A 168 -14.32 -28.27 4.96
CA CYS A 168 -13.42 -27.35 5.62
C CYS A 168 -13.51 -27.53 7.15
N GLU A 169 -12.40 -27.78 7.84
CA GLU A 169 -12.37 -27.94 9.29
C GLU A 169 -12.66 -26.63 10.06
N GLY A 170 -12.54 -25.48 9.39
CA GLY A 170 -12.85 -24.18 9.99
C GLY A 170 -14.33 -23.80 9.99
N CYS A 171 -15.01 -23.95 8.85
CA CYS A 171 -16.42 -23.55 8.68
C CYS A 171 -17.38 -24.69 8.38
N HIS A 172 -16.90 -25.90 8.24
CA HIS A 172 -17.66 -27.12 7.87
C HIS A 172 -18.37 -27.04 6.51
N SER A 173 -18.12 -26.05 5.69
CA SER A 173 -18.63 -26.00 4.33
C SER A 173 -17.88 -26.99 3.45
N VAL A 174 -18.57 -27.50 2.42
CA VAL A 174 -17.95 -28.31 1.36
C VAL A 174 -16.86 -27.50 0.66
N ALA A 175 -15.80 -28.18 0.23
CA ALA A 175 -14.74 -27.58 -0.58
C ALA A 175 -15.33 -26.83 -1.79
N PRO A 176 -14.79 -25.65 -2.16
CA PRO A 176 -15.40 -24.78 -3.16
C PRO A 176 -15.39 -25.39 -4.58
N PHE A 177 -14.48 -26.31 -4.84
CA PHE A 177 -14.33 -27.02 -6.12
C PHE A 177 -13.50 -28.29 -5.93
N GLU A 178 -13.43 -29.11 -6.98
CA GLU A 178 -12.57 -30.28 -7.06
C GLU A 178 -11.40 -30.01 -8.01
N VAL A 179 -10.16 -30.40 -7.64
CA VAL A 179 -8.97 -30.32 -8.50
C VAL A 179 -8.95 -31.39 -9.59
N GLN A 180 -9.58 -32.54 -9.28
CA GLN A 180 -9.85 -33.65 -10.18
C GLN A 180 -11.15 -34.28 -9.69
N PRO A 181 -11.88 -35.05 -10.54
CA PRO A 181 -13.11 -35.72 -10.11
C PRO A 181 -12.91 -36.50 -8.80
N GLY A 182 -13.69 -36.17 -7.80
CA GLY A 182 -13.64 -36.78 -6.47
C GLY A 182 -12.50 -36.29 -5.56
N VAL A 183 -11.72 -35.27 -5.97
CA VAL A 183 -10.63 -34.68 -5.15
C VAL A 183 -10.98 -33.27 -4.74
N PRO A 184 -11.52 -33.04 -3.52
CA PRO A 184 -11.89 -31.72 -3.02
C PRO A 184 -10.68 -30.80 -2.88
N TYR A 185 -10.84 -29.50 -3.22
CA TYR A 185 -9.81 -28.51 -2.98
C TYR A 185 -9.90 -27.93 -1.57
N LEU A 186 -8.97 -28.34 -0.71
CA LEU A 186 -8.70 -27.73 0.58
C LEU A 186 -7.21 -27.42 0.70
N GLU A 187 -6.88 -26.41 1.46
CA GLU A 187 -5.51 -25.96 1.73
C GLU A 187 -5.09 -26.39 3.14
N VAL A 188 -3.92 -27.02 3.28
CA VAL A 188 -3.40 -27.36 4.61
C VAL A 188 -2.70 -26.15 5.20
N HIS A 189 -3.17 -25.73 6.38
CA HIS A 189 -2.66 -24.60 7.14
C HIS A 189 -2.05 -25.10 8.46
N HIS A 190 -0.84 -24.59 8.80
CA HIS A 190 -0.21 -24.81 10.10
C HIS A 190 -0.71 -23.74 11.07
N VAL A 191 -1.36 -24.18 12.15
CA VAL A 191 -1.97 -23.26 13.13
C VAL A 191 -0.92 -22.43 13.85
N VAL A 192 0.21 -23.05 14.23
CA VAL A 192 1.44 -22.37 14.57
C VAL A 192 2.31 -22.32 13.31
N PRO A 193 2.60 -21.14 12.75
CA PRO A 193 3.38 -21.04 11.51
C PRO A 193 4.76 -21.68 11.63
N LEU A 194 5.23 -22.39 10.58
CA LEU A 194 6.56 -22.99 10.54
C LEU A 194 7.66 -21.93 10.77
N ALA A 195 7.48 -20.72 10.23
CA ALA A 195 8.39 -19.58 10.45
C ALA A 195 8.44 -19.09 11.91
N ALA A 196 7.44 -19.43 12.71
CA ALA A 196 7.36 -19.13 14.14
C ALA A 196 7.75 -20.33 15.03
N GLY A 197 8.38 -21.35 14.44
CA GLY A 197 8.81 -22.57 15.16
C GLY A 197 7.73 -23.64 15.26
N GLY A 198 6.60 -23.53 14.53
CA GLY A 198 5.60 -24.58 14.44
C GLY A 198 6.17 -25.84 13.76
N GLU A 199 5.62 -26.98 14.10
CA GLU A 199 6.00 -28.29 13.54
C GLU A 199 5.14 -28.65 12.32
N ASP A 200 5.71 -29.41 11.39
CA ASP A 200 4.96 -29.99 10.26
C ASP A 200 4.36 -31.35 10.66
N THR A 201 3.36 -31.29 11.54
CA THR A 201 2.67 -32.46 12.12
C THR A 201 1.16 -32.35 11.93
N VAL A 202 0.44 -33.46 12.08
CA VAL A 202 -1.03 -33.48 12.00
C VAL A 202 -1.67 -32.72 13.17
N GLU A 203 -1.00 -32.65 14.31
CA GLU A 203 -1.41 -31.92 15.50
C GLU A 203 -1.27 -30.39 15.37
N ASN A 204 -0.53 -29.95 14.37
CA ASN A 204 -0.37 -28.52 14.04
C ASN A 204 -1.01 -28.13 12.71
N SER A 205 -1.75 -29.04 12.06
CA SER A 205 -2.24 -28.82 10.69
C SER A 205 -3.74 -28.99 10.58
N VAL A 206 -4.38 -28.14 9.79
CA VAL A 206 -5.82 -28.18 9.48
C VAL A 206 -6.07 -28.04 7.98
N ALA A 207 -7.14 -28.68 7.48
CA ALA A 207 -7.61 -28.53 6.09
C ALA A 207 -8.69 -27.46 6.02
N LEU A 208 -8.39 -26.37 5.34
CA LEU A 208 -9.26 -25.20 5.24
C LEU A 208 -9.66 -24.91 3.80
N CYS A 209 -10.88 -24.39 3.60
CA CYS A 209 -11.20 -23.74 2.35
C CYS A 209 -10.38 -22.45 2.18
N PRO A 210 -10.18 -21.93 0.95
CA PRO A 210 -9.39 -20.71 0.72
C PRO A 210 -9.80 -19.52 1.59
N ASN A 211 -11.11 -19.34 1.82
CA ASN A 211 -11.62 -18.25 2.66
C ASN A 211 -11.17 -18.37 4.12
N CYS A 212 -11.30 -19.55 4.71
CA CYS A 212 -10.86 -19.81 6.08
C CYS A 212 -9.33 -19.73 6.20
N HIS A 213 -8.59 -20.23 5.21
CA HIS A 213 -7.13 -20.11 5.17
C HIS A 213 -6.70 -18.63 5.13
N ARG A 214 -7.30 -17.82 4.24
CA ARG A 214 -7.04 -16.38 4.19
C ARG A 214 -7.47 -15.67 5.49
N ARG A 215 -8.55 -16.11 6.15
CA ARG A 215 -8.96 -15.58 7.44
C ARG A 215 -7.88 -15.75 8.52
N CYS A 216 -7.15 -16.87 8.53
CA CYS A 216 -6.02 -17.10 9.44
C CYS A 216 -4.89 -16.07 9.25
N HIS A 217 -4.70 -15.54 8.04
CA HIS A 217 -3.60 -14.63 7.73
C HIS A 217 -3.99 -13.15 7.76
N TYR A 218 -5.19 -12.78 7.33
CA TYR A 218 -5.54 -11.38 7.01
C TYR A 218 -6.69 -10.81 7.83
N SER A 219 -7.45 -11.63 8.57
CA SER A 219 -8.56 -11.11 9.37
C SER A 219 -8.05 -10.31 10.57
N HIS A 220 -8.71 -9.20 10.90
CA HIS A 220 -8.48 -8.50 12.16
C HIS A 220 -8.83 -9.38 13.39
N ALA A 221 -9.74 -10.36 13.21
CA ALA A 221 -10.13 -11.35 14.22
C ALA A 221 -9.42 -12.72 14.03
N ARG A 222 -8.21 -12.72 13.42
CA ARG A 222 -7.47 -13.96 13.14
C ARG A 222 -7.15 -14.78 14.39
N SER A 223 -6.74 -14.10 15.46
CA SER A 223 -6.41 -14.78 16.74
C SER A 223 -7.62 -15.50 17.36
N GLU A 224 -8.80 -14.90 17.27
CA GLU A 224 -10.05 -15.49 17.70
C GLU A 224 -10.40 -16.71 16.83
N PHE A 225 -10.28 -16.57 15.52
CA PHE A 225 -10.54 -17.67 14.60
C PHE A 225 -9.57 -18.84 14.81
N ILE A 226 -8.28 -18.59 15.06
CA ILE A 226 -7.30 -19.63 15.38
C ILE A 226 -7.68 -20.33 16.70
N ARG A 227 -8.10 -19.61 17.73
CA ARG A 227 -8.62 -20.23 18.96
C ARG A 227 -9.83 -21.13 18.69
N GLU A 228 -10.77 -20.69 17.85
CA GLU A 228 -11.90 -21.52 17.43
C GLU A 228 -11.45 -22.83 16.78
N LEU A 229 -10.38 -22.85 15.99
CA LEU A 229 -9.84 -24.07 15.37
C LEU A 229 -9.41 -25.10 16.41
N TYR A 230 -8.77 -24.68 17.50
CA TYR A 230 -8.40 -25.59 18.59
C TYR A 230 -9.60 -26.23 19.30
N TYR A 231 -10.74 -25.54 19.34
CA TYR A 231 -11.99 -26.13 19.85
C TYR A 231 -12.67 -27.07 18.85
N LYS A 232 -12.64 -26.71 17.56
CA LYS A 232 -13.32 -27.46 16.49
C LYS A 232 -12.54 -28.69 16.06
N VAL A 233 -11.23 -28.69 16.20
CA VAL A 233 -10.34 -29.76 15.70
C VAL A 233 -9.56 -30.36 16.89
N PRO A 234 -10.08 -31.44 17.51
CA PRO A 234 -9.54 -31.95 18.78
C PRO A 234 -8.11 -32.47 18.74
N ARG A 235 -7.58 -32.80 17.54
CA ARG A 235 -6.20 -33.26 17.38
C ARG A 235 -5.16 -32.17 17.51
N LEU A 236 -5.54 -30.91 17.43
CA LEU A 236 -4.58 -29.79 17.48
C LEU A 236 -3.92 -29.68 18.87
N LEU A 237 -2.58 -29.58 18.89
CA LEU A 237 -1.73 -29.46 20.09
C LEU A 237 -0.55 -28.50 19.78
N PRO A 238 0.03 -27.80 20.78
CA PRO A 238 -0.54 -27.61 22.12
C PRO A 238 -1.77 -26.71 22.06
N ARG A 239 -2.75 -26.95 22.93
CA ARG A 239 -3.83 -25.99 23.11
C ARG A 239 -3.27 -24.78 23.82
N PRO A 240 -3.48 -23.55 23.33
CA PRO A 240 -3.05 -22.36 24.05
C PRO A 240 -3.62 -22.35 25.46
N ALA A 241 -2.81 -22.05 26.46
CA ALA A 241 -3.31 -21.66 27.76
C ALA A 241 -4.23 -20.43 27.58
N GLU A 242 -5.30 -20.33 28.35
CA GLU A 242 -6.44 -19.45 28.08
C GLU A 242 -6.12 -17.96 27.84
N ASP A 243 -4.89 -17.46 28.09
CA ASP A 243 -4.63 -16.03 28.10
C ASP A 243 -3.40 -15.47 27.36
N ASP A 244 -2.32 -16.19 26.98
CA ASP A 244 -1.09 -15.44 26.76
C ASP A 244 -0.19 -15.73 25.53
N GLN A 245 -0.42 -16.73 24.70
CA GLN A 245 0.59 -17.08 23.68
C GLN A 245 0.22 -16.86 22.20
N ILE A 246 -1.01 -16.60 21.86
CA ILE A 246 -1.39 -16.42 20.44
C ILE A 246 -0.92 -15.07 19.89
N ASN A 247 -0.78 -14.06 20.74
CA ASN A 247 -0.30 -12.72 20.34
C ASN A 247 1.21 -12.65 20.06
N ALA A 248 1.99 -13.63 20.49
CA ALA A 248 3.44 -13.65 20.25
C ALA A 248 3.84 -14.14 18.84
N PHE A 249 2.91 -14.76 18.10
CA PHE A 249 3.16 -15.38 16.79
C PHE A 249 2.44 -14.68 15.63
N ILE A 250 1.89 -13.48 15.89
CA ILE A 250 1.14 -12.70 14.90
C ILE A 250 1.89 -11.38 14.56
#